data_6c14af77a664a50a563bd104ff68a375
#
_entry.id   6c14af77a664a50a563bd104ff68a375
#
_cell.length_a   1.000
_cell.length_b   1.000
_cell.length_c   1.000
_cell.angle_alpha   90.00
_cell.angle_beta   90.00
_cell.angle_gamma   90.00
#
_symmetry.space_group_name_H-M   'P 1'
#
loop_
_entity.id
_entity.type
_entity.pdbx_description
1 polymer ?
#
loop_
_entity_poly.entity_id
_entity_poly.type
_entity_poly.pdbx_seq_one_letter_code
_entity_poly.pdbx_strand_id
1 'polypeptide(L)'
;MELQIRNLSKRYPNGVQALDDVSLTIPTGMYGLLGPNGAGKSTLMRTLATLQEPDAGEVTLAGADPGGVGDVDVLRDKDAVRRRLGYLPQEFGVYPKVPAFDLLDHFAVLKGVVDKRERRALVEALLHQTNLWKARTKHLGGFSGGMKQRFGIAVALIGDPRLIIVDEPTAGLDPAERVRFLNLLSELGEDSVVILSTHIVEDVAELCSRMAIINEGQIRFEGDPLAATASLEGKVWKRTVEKADLPALREAVEVISDRLLVGRVVVHVYSDGPPGPEYAPVEPDLEDVYFCTLRGLLETDAARGAPPTGGEDLTVGDVPPAGGDADRFDAEVSADVPSPSGTG
;
A
#
# COMPACT_ATOMS: atom_id res chain seq x y z
N MET A 1 11.34 11.33 1.82
CA MET A 1 10.56 11.61 0.61
C MET A 1 9.10 11.36 0.91
N GLU A 2 8.19 12.18 0.38
CA GLU A 2 6.74 12.01 0.55
C GLU A 2 5.97 12.59 -0.63
N LEU A 3 4.76 12.09 -0.87
CA LEU A 3 3.83 12.66 -1.83
C LEU A 3 2.75 13.43 -1.06
N GLN A 4 2.66 14.73 -1.30
CA GLN A 4 1.65 15.61 -0.72
C GLN A 4 0.56 15.92 -1.73
N ILE A 5 -0.69 15.64 -1.37
CA ILE A 5 -1.90 15.94 -2.15
C ILE A 5 -2.71 16.94 -1.34
N ARG A 6 -3.13 18.06 -1.94
CA ARG A 6 -3.89 19.12 -1.28
C ARG A 6 -5.10 19.52 -2.10
N ASN A 7 -6.28 19.40 -1.51
CA ASN A 7 -7.58 19.87 -2.04
C ASN A 7 -7.84 19.40 -3.48
N LEU A 8 -7.42 18.16 -3.82
CA LEU A 8 -7.52 17.62 -5.17
C LEU A 8 -8.97 17.29 -5.52
N SER A 9 -9.49 17.90 -6.57
CA SER A 9 -10.88 17.72 -7.00
C SER A 9 -10.98 17.41 -8.48
N LYS A 10 -11.92 16.51 -8.84
CA LYS A 10 -12.20 16.13 -10.22
C LYS A 10 -13.66 15.85 -10.44
N ARG A 11 -14.26 16.56 -11.39
CA ARG A 11 -15.63 16.34 -11.85
C ARG A 11 -15.63 15.99 -13.34
N TYR A 12 -16.30 14.92 -13.69
CA TYR A 12 -16.43 14.53 -15.09
C TYR A 12 -17.58 15.30 -15.81
N PRO A 13 -17.54 15.39 -17.16
CA PRO A 13 -18.58 16.10 -17.93
C PRO A 13 -20.01 15.57 -17.73
N ASN A 14 -20.13 14.28 -17.36
CA ASN A 14 -21.42 13.65 -17.02
C ASN A 14 -21.96 14.04 -15.63
N GLY A 15 -21.26 14.95 -14.91
CA GLY A 15 -21.66 15.47 -13.60
C GLY A 15 -21.15 14.67 -12.39
N VAL A 16 -20.49 13.54 -12.61
CA VAL A 16 -19.94 12.72 -11.52
C VAL A 16 -18.76 13.44 -10.86
N GLN A 17 -18.86 13.69 -9.54
CA GLN A 17 -17.76 14.16 -8.70
C GLN A 17 -16.94 12.95 -8.31
N ALA A 18 -15.80 12.76 -8.98
CA ALA A 18 -14.94 11.58 -8.77
C ALA A 18 -13.89 11.78 -7.68
N LEU A 19 -13.45 13.01 -7.48
CA LEU A 19 -12.62 13.44 -6.35
C LEU A 19 -13.19 14.75 -5.81
N ASP A 20 -13.33 14.84 -4.51
CA ASP A 20 -13.94 15.96 -3.81
C ASP A 20 -13.06 16.34 -2.61
N ASP A 21 -12.22 17.37 -2.80
CA ASP A 21 -11.33 17.93 -1.79
C ASP A 21 -10.37 16.91 -1.14
N VAL A 22 -9.80 16.03 -1.95
CA VAL A 22 -8.88 14.98 -1.47
C VAL A 22 -7.57 15.59 -1.02
N SER A 23 -7.22 15.38 0.25
CA SER A 23 -5.93 15.79 0.84
C SER A 23 -5.32 14.59 1.55
N LEU A 24 -4.05 14.27 1.23
CA LEU A 24 -3.30 13.12 1.76
C LEU A 24 -1.81 13.45 1.83
N THR A 25 -1.12 12.89 2.83
CA THR A 25 0.34 12.89 2.88
C THR A 25 0.84 11.45 2.91
N ILE A 26 1.45 11.01 1.82
CA ILE A 26 1.89 9.63 1.60
C ILE A 26 3.41 9.56 1.77
N PRO A 27 3.93 8.97 2.86
CA PRO A 27 5.37 8.84 3.09
C PRO A 27 6.00 7.77 2.20
N THR A 28 7.33 7.70 2.21
CA THR A 28 8.08 6.53 1.70
C THR A 28 7.56 5.26 2.36
N GLY A 29 7.46 4.19 1.59
CA GLY A 29 6.92 2.92 2.03
C GLY A 29 5.68 2.49 1.26
N MET A 30 5.09 1.38 1.71
CA MET A 30 3.83 0.87 1.17
C MET A 30 2.65 1.60 1.78
N TYR A 31 1.82 2.20 0.94
CA TYR A 31 0.60 2.92 1.32
C TYR A 31 -0.62 2.32 0.64
N GLY A 32 -1.60 1.89 1.42
CA GLY A 32 -2.84 1.31 0.93
C GLY A 32 -3.91 2.36 0.63
N LEU A 33 -4.51 2.32 -0.55
CA LEU A 33 -5.71 3.09 -0.87
C LEU A 33 -6.89 2.14 -1.05
N LEU A 34 -7.71 2.00 -0.03
CA LEU A 34 -8.92 1.18 -0.01
C LEU A 34 -10.15 1.98 -0.43
N GLY A 35 -11.12 1.30 -1.03
CA GLY A 35 -12.42 1.88 -1.32
C GLY A 35 -13.24 1.02 -2.27
N PRO A 36 -14.56 1.17 -2.29
CA PRO A 36 -15.43 0.41 -3.19
C PRO A 36 -15.21 0.80 -4.65
N ASN A 37 -15.81 0.04 -5.56
CA ASN A 37 -15.82 0.40 -6.97
C ASN A 37 -16.58 1.72 -7.17
N GLY A 38 -15.99 2.63 -7.96
CA GLY A 38 -16.56 3.96 -8.17
C GLY A 38 -16.20 4.99 -7.09
N ALA A 39 -15.47 4.63 -6.03
CA ALA A 39 -15.08 5.55 -4.95
C ALA A 39 -14.14 6.70 -5.35
N GLY A 40 -13.50 6.63 -6.55
CA GLY A 40 -12.55 7.63 -7.02
C GLY A 40 -11.09 7.14 -7.12
N LYS A 41 -10.78 5.92 -6.66
CA LYS A 41 -9.42 5.36 -6.65
C LYS A 41 -8.69 5.50 -7.99
N SER A 42 -9.25 4.93 -9.06
CA SER A 42 -8.61 4.98 -10.39
C SER A 42 -8.52 6.39 -10.96
N THR A 43 -9.41 7.30 -10.58
CA THR A 43 -9.30 8.72 -10.94
C THR A 43 -8.11 9.37 -10.25
N LEU A 44 -7.93 9.11 -8.95
CA LEU A 44 -6.76 9.56 -8.20
C LEU A 44 -5.48 8.98 -8.79
N MET A 45 -5.41 7.65 -9.01
CA MET A 45 -4.23 6.99 -9.58
C MET A 45 -3.86 7.56 -10.95
N ARG A 46 -4.82 7.77 -11.85
CA ARG A 46 -4.57 8.36 -13.18
C ARG A 46 -4.10 9.80 -13.10
N THR A 47 -4.60 10.58 -12.15
CA THR A 47 -4.16 11.96 -11.92
C THR A 47 -2.70 11.98 -11.46
N LEU A 48 -2.35 11.16 -10.46
CA LEU A 48 -0.98 11.03 -9.98
C LEU A 48 -0.02 10.47 -11.04
N ALA A 49 -0.52 9.56 -11.89
CA ALA A 49 0.22 9.02 -13.04
C ALA A 49 0.34 10.00 -14.22
N THR A 50 -0.12 11.24 -14.09
CA THR A 50 -0.10 12.30 -15.13
C THR A 50 -0.90 11.95 -16.40
N LEU A 51 -1.84 11.01 -16.30
CA LEU A 51 -2.70 10.57 -17.41
C LEU A 51 -4.01 11.36 -17.50
N GLN A 52 -4.34 12.10 -16.44
CA GLN A 52 -5.57 12.88 -16.33
C GLN A 52 -5.27 14.16 -15.55
N GLU A 53 -5.96 15.25 -15.88
CA GLU A 53 -5.84 16.51 -15.15
C GLU A 53 -6.98 16.64 -14.13
N PRO A 54 -6.68 17.09 -12.90
CA PRO A 54 -7.71 17.48 -11.94
C PRO A 54 -8.33 18.82 -12.35
N ASP A 55 -9.43 19.20 -11.72
CA ASP A 55 -10.06 20.52 -11.92
C ASP A 55 -9.54 21.54 -10.90
N ALA A 56 -9.07 21.07 -9.73
CA ALA A 56 -8.45 21.89 -8.69
C ALA A 56 -7.50 21.05 -7.82
N GLY A 57 -6.64 21.74 -7.06
CA GLY A 57 -5.73 21.14 -6.11
C GLY A 57 -4.28 21.17 -6.54
N GLU A 58 -3.43 20.67 -5.66
CA GLU A 58 -1.97 20.62 -5.84
C GLU A 58 -1.45 19.24 -5.46
N VAL A 59 -0.43 18.77 -6.18
CA VAL A 59 0.26 17.51 -5.86
C VAL A 59 1.77 17.72 -5.98
N THR A 60 2.48 17.46 -4.89
CA THR A 60 3.92 17.65 -4.81
C THR A 60 4.62 16.37 -4.38
N LEU A 61 5.65 15.95 -5.10
CA LEU A 61 6.56 14.88 -4.69
C LEU A 61 7.79 15.52 -4.05
N ALA A 62 7.80 15.55 -2.72
CA ALA A 62 8.84 16.19 -1.92
C ALA A 62 10.05 15.28 -1.73
N GLY A 63 11.27 15.85 -1.80
CA GLY A 63 12.51 15.12 -1.59
C GLY A 63 12.84 14.09 -2.69
N ALA A 64 12.27 14.24 -3.88
CA ALA A 64 12.45 13.27 -4.98
C ALA A 64 13.83 13.30 -5.64
N ASP A 65 14.66 14.29 -5.36
CA ASP A 65 15.96 14.46 -6.00
C ASP A 65 17.11 14.11 -5.04
N PRO A 66 17.93 13.10 -5.31
CA PRO A 66 19.12 12.77 -4.50
C PRO A 66 20.14 13.92 -4.43
N GLY A 67 20.08 14.87 -5.37
CA GLY A 67 20.90 16.07 -5.41
C GLY A 67 20.37 17.27 -4.63
N GLY A 68 19.22 17.14 -3.95
CA GLY A 68 18.67 18.19 -3.08
C GLY A 68 18.09 19.41 -3.82
N VAL A 69 17.76 19.30 -5.09
CA VAL A 69 17.21 20.38 -5.91
C VAL A 69 15.68 20.24 -6.02
N GLY A 70 14.99 20.49 -4.91
CA GLY A 70 13.59 20.88 -4.94
C GLY A 70 12.54 19.75 -5.06
N ASP A 71 11.36 20.12 -4.70
CA ASP A 71 10.16 19.32 -4.83
C ASP A 71 9.67 19.34 -6.29
N VAL A 72 8.99 18.27 -6.71
CA VAL A 72 8.44 18.16 -8.07
C VAL A 72 6.94 18.37 -8.03
N ASP A 73 6.44 19.38 -8.76
CA ASP A 73 5.00 19.56 -8.97
C ASP A 73 4.48 18.49 -9.94
N VAL A 74 3.69 17.55 -9.42
CA VAL A 74 3.21 16.39 -10.19
C VAL A 74 2.28 16.80 -11.33
N LEU A 75 1.53 17.88 -11.16
CA LEU A 75 0.54 18.32 -12.14
C LEU A 75 1.15 19.16 -13.27
N ARG A 76 2.21 19.93 -12.96
CA ARG A 76 2.85 20.85 -13.91
C ARG A 76 4.09 20.25 -14.55
N ASP A 77 4.94 19.57 -13.77
CA ASP A 77 6.23 19.07 -14.24
C ASP A 77 6.15 17.61 -14.72
N LYS A 78 5.17 17.31 -15.57
CA LYS A 78 4.80 15.93 -16.00
C LYS A 78 6.00 15.12 -16.51
N ASP A 79 6.94 15.73 -17.23
CA ASP A 79 8.11 15.01 -17.75
C ASP A 79 9.11 14.66 -16.64
N ALA A 80 9.27 15.51 -15.63
CA ALA A 80 10.08 15.21 -14.46
C ALA A 80 9.46 14.06 -13.64
N VAL A 81 8.13 14.09 -13.47
CA VAL A 81 7.38 13.01 -12.79
C VAL A 81 7.50 11.70 -13.55
N ARG A 82 7.24 11.66 -14.86
CA ARG A 82 7.28 10.44 -15.68
C ARG A 82 8.62 9.73 -15.67
N ARG A 83 9.72 10.46 -15.52
CA ARG A 83 11.05 9.86 -15.34
C ARG A 83 11.19 9.12 -14.01
N ARG A 84 10.46 9.54 -12.97
CA ARG A 84 10.52 9.03 -11.60
C ARG A 84 9.32 8.15 -11.21
N LEU A 85 8.38 7.98 -12.14
CA LEU A 85 7.12 7.26 -11.93
C LEU A 85 7.20 5.84 -12.48
N GLY A 86 6.86 4.87 -11.66
CA GLY A 86 6.44 3.53 -12.08
C GLY A 86 4.92 3.43 -12.01
N TYR A 87 4.26 2.97 -13.07
CA TYR A 87 2.82 2.81 -13.05
C TYR A 87 2.41 1.44 -13.62
N LEU A 88 1.72 0.67 -12.79
CA LEU A 88 1.04 -0.56 -13.19
C LEU A 88 -0.47 -0.31 -13.16
N PRO A 89 -1.12 -0.14 -14.32
CA PRO A 89 -2.57 0.00 -14.40
C PRO A 89 -3.29 -1.32 -14.14
N GLN A 90 -4.56 -1.26 -13.74
CA GLN A 90 -5.43 -2.41 -13.54
C GLN A 90 -5.47 -3.34 -14.77
N GLU A 91 -5.57 -2.78 -15.96
CA GLU A 91 -5.46 -3.51 -17.22
C GLU A 91 -4.11 -3.19 -17.88
N PHE A 92 -3.15 -4.06 -17.70
CA PHE A 92 -1.87 -3.95 -18.39
C PHE A 92 -1.93 -4.60 -19.76
N GLY A 93 -2.08 -3.77 -20.78
CA GLY A 93 -2.06 -4.21 -22.18
C GLY A 93 -0.64 -4.63 -22.61
N VAL A 94 -0.52 -5.83 -23.15
CA VAL A 94 0.76 -6.32 -23.70
C VAL A 94 0.66 -6.51 -25.21
N TYR A 95 1.79 -6.33 -25.90
CA TYR A 95 1.92 -6.70 -27.33
C TYR A 95 2.08 -8.22 -27.43
N PRO A 96 1.03 -8.97 -27.84
CA PRO A 96 1.00 -10.42 -27.67
C PRO A 96 2.05 -11.19 -28.47
N LYS A 97 2.55 -10.60 -29.56
CA LYS A 97 3.52 -11.22 -30.48
C LYS A 97 4.97 -10.79 -30.23
N VAL A 98 5.23 -10.01 -29.14
CA VAL A 98 6.57 -9.52 -28.81
C VAL A 98 7.13 -10.35 -27.65
N PRO A 99 8.40 -10.79 -27.71
CA PRO A 99 9.07 -11.42 -26.58
C PRO A 99 9.20 -10.47 -25.38
N ALA A 100 9.19 -11.02 -24.17
CA ALA A 100 9.26 -10.21 -22.95
C ALA A 100 10.54 -9.38 -22.87
N PHE A 101 11.68 -9.96 -23.21
CA PHE A 101 12.96 -9.25 -23.22
C PHE A 101 12.93 -8.04 -24.16
N ASP A 102 12.46 -8.23 -25.39
CA ASP A 102 12.48 -7.19 -26.41
C ASP A 102 11.55 -6.02 -26.07
N LEU A 103 10.38 -6.32 -25.49
CA LEU A 103 9.46 -5.27 -25.06
C LEU A 103 9.99 -4.51 -23.85
N LEU A 104 10.60 -5.19 -22.89
CA LEU A 104 11.18 -4.53 -21.72
C LEU A 104 12.39 -3.67 -22.12
N ASP A 105 13.24 -4.14 -23.05
CA ASP A 105 14.34 -3.35 -23.63
C ASP A 105 13.82 -2.10 -24.32
N HIS A 106 12.73 -2.21 -25.08
CA HIS A 106 12.08 -1.07 -25.72
C HIS A 106 11.56 -0.03 -24.71
N PHE A 107 10.89 -0.48 -23.65
CA PHE A 107 10.43 0.43 -22.60
C PHE A 107 11.60 1.10 -21.87
N ALA A 108 12.72 0.41 -21.68
CA ALA A 108 13.91 1.01 -21.09
C ALA A 108 14.50 2.12 -21.97
N VAL A 109 14.47 1.97 -23.31
CA VAL A 109 14.82 3.07 -24.24
C VAL A 109 13.89 4.26 -24.06
N LEU A 110 12.58 4.04 -23.99
CA LEU A 110 11.59 5.12 -23.80
C LEU A 110 11.76 5.85 -22.45
N LYS A 111 12.26 5.14 -21.43
CA LYS A 111 12.61 5.70 -20.12
C LYS A 111 13.98 6.41 -20.11
N GLY A 112 14.69 6.47 -21.25
CA GLY A 112 15.94 7.21 -21.40
C GLY A 112 17.22 6.40 -21.15
N VAL A 113 17.14 5.07 -20.95
CA VAL A 113 18.33 4.19 -20.85
C VAL A 113 18.84 3.90 -22.26
N VAL A 114 19.63 4.83 -22.82
CA VAL A 114 20.08 4.78 -24.22
C VAL A 114 21.31 3.90 -24.43
N ASP A 115 22.20 3.77 -23.43
CA ASP A 115 23.35 2.88 -23.55
C ASP A 115 22.92 1.42 -23.61
N LYS A 116 23.33 0.73 -24.67
CA LYS A 116 22.91 -0.66 -24.94
C LYS A 116 23.38 -1.65 -23.87
N ARG A 117 24.56 -1.42 -23.30
CA ARG A 117 25.15 -2.36 -22.32
C ARG A 117 24.47 -2.18 -20.95
N GLU A 118 24.29 -0.96 -20.53
CA GLU A 118 23.55 -0.62 -19.32
C GLU A 118 22.10 -1.11 -19.40
N ARG A 119 21.40 -0.81 -20.49
CA ARG A 119 20.03 -1.22 -20.72
C ARG A 119 19.86 -2.75 -20.68
N ARG A 120 20.78 -3.49 -21.32
CA ARG A 120 20.73 -4.96 -21.28
C ARG A 120 20.90 -5.49 -19.87
N ALA A 121 21.85 -4.94 -19.11
CA ALA A 121 22.06 -5.34 -17.71
C ALA A 121 20.83 -5.03 -16.83
N LEU A 122 20.19 -3.86 -17.02
CA LEU A 122 18.95 -3.49 -16.35
C LEU A 122 17.80 -4.47 -16.67
N VAL A 123 17.59 -4.76 -17.96
CA VAL A 123 16.52 -5.68 -18.39
C VAL A 123 16.75 -7.09 -17.84
N GLU A 124 17.98 -7.58 -17.84
CA GLU A 124 18.34 -8.87 -17.24
C GLU A 124 18.04 -8.88 -15.73
N ALA A 125 18.44 -7.85 -15.00
CA ALA A 125 18.19 -7.72 -13.56
C ALA A 125 16.69 -7.70 -13.25
N LEU A 126 15.90 -6.88 -13.94
CA LEU A 126 14.45 -6.79 -13.75
C LEU A 126 13.72 -8.11 -14.05
N LEU A 127 14.12 -8.83 -15.11
CA LEU A 127 13.55 -10.15 -15.42
C LEU A 127 13.93 -11.21 -14.39
N HIS A 128 15.08 -11.10 -13.74
CA HIS A 128 15.45 -11.96 -12.61
C HIS A 128 14.64 -11.61 -11.37
N GLN A 129 14.57 -10.35 -10.99
CA GLN A 129 13.82 -9.85 -9.83
C GLN A 129 12.34 -10.25 -9.90
N THR A 130 11.71 -10.13 -11.06
CA THR A 130 10.31 -10.50 -11.28
C THR A 130 10.09 -11.99 -11.59
N ASN A 131 11.15 -12.82 -11.49
CA ASN A 131 11.12 -14.26 -11.78
C ASN A 131 10.59 -14.60 -13.19
N LEU A 132 10.94 -13.77 -14.19
CA LEU A 132 10.57 -13.95 -15.60
C LEU A 132 11.75 -14.32 -16.51
N TRP A 133 12.96 -14.42 -15.95
CA TRP A 133 14.17 -14.72 -16.76
C TRP A 133 14.05 -15.96 -17.63
N LYS A 134 13.47 -17.05 -17.09
CA LYS A 134 13.27 -18.30 -17.85
C LYS A 134 12.29 -18.13 -19.01
N ALA A 135 11.40 -17.15 -18.94
CA ALA A 135 10.39 -16.85 -19.95
C ALA A 135 10.76 -15.67 -20.87
N ARG A 136 11.96 -15.10 -20.75
CA ARG A 136 12.39 -13.87 -21.44
C ARG A 136 12.22 -13.86 -22.96
N THR A 137 12.33 -15.02 -23.60
CA THR A 137 12.17 -15.18 -25.05
C THR A 137 10.75 -15.58 -25.45
N LYS A 138 9.88 -15.86 -24.48
CA LYS A 138 8.48 -16.22 -24.74
C LYS A 138 7.68 -14.97 -25.09
N HIS A 139 6.78 -15.11 -26.07
CA HIS A 139 5.85 -14.05 -26.44
C HIS A 139 4.87 -13.76 -25.29
N LEU A 140 4.59 -12.48 -25.04
CA LEU A 140 3.72 -12.04 -23.95
C LEU A 140 2.28 -12.53 -24.05
N GLY A 141 1.79 -12.80 -25.24
CA GLY A 141 0.47 -13.43 -25.44
C GLY A 141 0.33 -14.81 -24.80
N GLY A 142 1.45 -15.52 -24.57
CA GLY A 142 1.48 -16.81 -23.90
C GLY A 142 1.75 -16.76 -22.39
N PHE A 143 1.76 -15.56 -21.78
CA PHE A 143 1.93 -15.39 -20.33
C PHE A 143 0.63 -15.67 -19.59
N SER A 144 0.73 -16.28 -18.39
CA SER A 144 -0.39 -16.32 -17.44
C SER A 144 -0.72 -14.92 -16.91
N GLY A 145 -1.86 -14.75 -16.23
CA GLY A 145 -2.23 -13.51 -15.58
C GLY A 145 -1.12 -13.01 -14.64
N GLY A 146 -0.65 -13.86 -13.73
CA GLY A 146 0.43 -13.52 -12.81
C GLY A 146 1.77 -13.22 -13.50
N MET A 147 2.09 -13.89 -14.62
CA MET A 147 3.27 -13.53 -15.42
C MET A 147 3.12 -12.14 -16.05
N LYS A 148 1.94 -11.78 -16.54
CA LYS A 148 1.67 -10.44 -17.10
C LYS A 148 1.78 -9.35 -16.02
N GLN A 149 1.25 -9.60 -14.83
CA GLN A 149 1.37 -8.67 -13.69
C GLN A 149 2.84 -8.46 -13.29
N ARG A 150 3.61 -9.54 -13.12
CA ARG A 150 5.05 -9.43 -12.85
C ARG A 150 5.82 -8.73 -13.96
N PHE A 151 5.44 -8.92 -15.21
CA PHE A 151 6.02 -8.17 -16.33
C PHE A 151 5.66 -6.67 -16.24
N GLY A 152 4.43 -6.34 -15.87
CA GLY A 152 4.00 -4.96 -15.62
C GLY A 152 4.81 -4.27 -14.51
N ILE A 153 5.12 -4.99 -13.43
CA ILE A 153 6.04 -4.49 -12.38
C ILE A 153 7.44 -4.29 -12.95
N ALA A 154 7.98 -5.24 -13.74
CA ALA A 154 9.29 -5.05 -14.37
C ALA A 154 9.34 -3.77 -15.22
N VAL A 155 8.25 -3.45 -15.94
CA VAL A 155 8.12 -2.18 -16.70
C VAL A 155 8.05 -0.97 -15.75
N ALA A 156 7.26 -1.08 -14.66
CA ALA A 156 7.12 0.01 -13.69
C ALA A 156 8.44 0.36 -12.99
N LEU A 157 9.32 -0.62 -12.77
CA LEU A 157 10.61 -0.45 -12.10
C LEU A 157 11.73 0.10 -13.00
N ILE A 158 11.50 0.26 -14.30
CA ILE A 158 12.52 0.83 -15.21
C ILE A 158 12.86 2.26 -14.76
N GLY A 159 14.14 2.54 -14.55
CA GLY A 159 14.64 3.88 -14.27
C GLY A 159 14.62 4.27 -12.79
N ASP A 160 14.57 3.29 -11.89
CA ASP A 160 14.61 3.51 -10.44
C ASP A 160 13.56 4.54 -9.97
N PRO A 161 12.24 4.21 -10.08
CA PRO A 161 11.17 5.15 -9.79
C PRO A 161 11.14 5.54 -8.31
N ARG A 162 10.79 6.81 -8.04
CA ARG A 162 10.58 7.34 -6.69
C ARG A 162 9.11 7.32 -6.27
N LEU A 163 8.22 7.25 -7.23
CA LEU A 163 6.79 7.06 -7.03
C LEU A 163 6.34 5.84 -7.83
N ILE A 164 5.78 4.85 -7.17
CA ILE A 164 5.23 3.65 -7.79
C ILE A 164 3.74 3.58 -7.49
N ILE A 165 2.94 3.49 -8.53
CA ILE A 165 1.48 3.37 -8.43
C ILE A 165 1.07 2.02 -9.01
N VAL A 166 0.34 1.25 -8.22
CA VAL A 166 -0.11 -0.10 -8.55
C VAL A 166 -1.63 -0.17 -8.36
N ASP A 167 -2.37 -0.26 -9.46
CA ASP A 167 -3.84 -0.20 -9.45
C ASP A 167 -4.44 -1.60 -9.62
N GLU A 168 -5.11 -2.10 -8.55
CA GLU A 168 -5.80 -3.41 -8.50
C GLU A 168 -4.93 -4.61 -8.95
N PRO A 169 -3.69 -4.77 -8.47
CA PRO A 169 -2.73 -5.67 -9.09
C PRO A 169 -2.99 -7.16 -8.84
N THR A 170 -3.70 -7.51 -7.79
CA THR A 170 -3.94 -8.88 -7.35
C THR A 170 -5.25 -9.45 -7.88
N ALA A 171 -6.06 -8.61 -8.53
CA ALA A 171 -7.33 -9.01 -9.10
C ALA A 171 -7.15 -10.14 -10.14
N GLY A 172 -7.83 -11.28 -9.92
CA GLY A 172 -7.78 -12.43 -10.83
C GLY A 172 -6.51 -13.26 -10.77
N LEU A 173 -5.64 -13.05 -9.80
CA LEU A 173 -4.51 -13.95 -9.51
C LEU A 173 -4.96 -15.16 -8.70
N ASP A 174 -4.34 -16.31 -8.96
CA ASP A 174 -4.48 -17.45 -8.04
C ASP A 174 -3.74 -17.18 -6.71
N PRO A 175 -4.08 -17.89 -5.61
CA PRO A 175 -3.50 -17.60 -4.29
C PRO A 175 -1.96 -17.66 -4.27
N ALA A 176 -1.35 -18.60 -5.00
CA ALA A 176 0.11 -18.75 -5.02
C ALA A 176 0.79 -17.60 -5.78
N GLU A 177 0.19 -17.15 -6.89
CA GLU A 177 0.67 -15.98 -7.64
C GLU A 177 0.47 -14.68 -6.84
N ARG A 178 -0.67 -14.55 -6.10
CA ARG A 178 -0.92 -13.39 -5.22
C ARG A 178 0.18 -13.26 -4.17
N VAL A 179 0.49 -14.31 -3.42
CA VAL A 179 1.55 -14.28 -2.40
C VAL A 179 2.90 -13.90 -3.02
N ARG A 180 3.27 -14.47 -4.16
CA ARG A 180 4.52 -14.12 -4.85
C ARG A 180 4.56 -12.66 -5.29
N PHE A 181 3.43 -12.15 -5.71
CA PHE A 181 3.30 -10.76 -6.16
C PHE A 181 3.40 -9.79 -4.97
N LEU A 182 2.73 -10.08 -3.85
CA LEU A 182 2.78 -9.28 -2.63
C LEU A 182 4.21 -9.24 -2.05
N ASN A 183 4.92 -10.39 -2.03
CA ASN A 183 6.32 -10.43 -1.62
C ASN A 183 7.22 -9.56 -2.50
N LEU A 184 6.99 -9.56 -3.83
CA LEU A 184 7.72 -8.70 -4.75
C LEU A 184 7.45 -7.21 -4.47
N LEU A 185 6.20 -6.84 -4.17
CA LEU A 185 5.85 -5.45 -3.84
C LEU A 185 6.46 -4.99 -2.53
N SER A 186 6.52 -5.85 -1.50
CA SER A 186 7.09 -5.50 -0.19
C SER A 186 8.57 -5.09 -0.28
N GLU A 187 9.33 -5.71 -1.20
CA GLU A 187 10.74 -5.38 -1.44
C GLU A 187 10.94 -3.99 -2.08
N LEU A 188 9.88 -3.39 -2.68
CA LEU A 188 9.98 -2.11 -3.39
C LEU A 188 9.77 -0.89 -2.50
N GLY A 189 9.18 -1.07 -1.31
CA GLY A 189 8.78 0.02 -0.42
C GLY A 189 9.92 0.71 0.34
N GLU A 190 11.17 0.20 0.31
CA GLU A 190 12.23 0.72 1.17
C GLU A 190 12.64 2.16 0.82
N ASP A 191 12.75 2.51 -0.46
CA ASP A 191 13.27 3.80 -0.93
C ASP A 191 12.29 4.62 -1.78
N SER A 192 11.08 4.13 -2.01
CA SER A 192 10.07 4.73 -2.89
C SER A 192 8.74 4.93 -2.18
N VAL A 193 7.95 5.90 -2.63
CA VAL A 193 6.52 5.98 -2.30
C VAL A 193 5.79 4.97 -3.17
N VAL A 194 5.19 3.95 -2.56
CA VAL A 194 4.42 2.91 -3.28
C VAL A 194 2.96 2.98 -2.88
N ILE A 195 2.08 3.31 -3.84
CA ILE A 195 0.65 3.39 -3.61
C ILE A 195 -0.01 2.14 -4.19
N LEU A 196 -0.57 1.32 -3.31
CA LEU A 196 -1.38 0.16 -3.64
C LEU A 196 -2.87 0.54 -3.62
N SER A 197 -3.49 0.65 -4.79
CA SER A 197 -4.93 0.86 -4.92
C SER A 197 -5.62 -0.50 -5.01
N THR A 198 -6.51 -0.81 -4.08
CA THR A 198 -7.22 -2.09 -4.07
C THR A 198 -8.58 -1.99 -3.38
N HIS A 199 -9.45 -2.95 -3.64
CA HIS A 199 -10.67 -3.22 -2.87
C HIS A 199 -10.52 -4.45 -1.97
N ILE A 200 -9.36 -5.12 -2.00
CA ILE A 200 -9.03 -6.30 -1.20
C ILE A 200 -8.35 -5.84 0.08
N VAL A 201 -9.07 -5.90 1.19
CA VAL A 201 -8.62 -5.40 2.50
C VAL A 201 -7.39 -6.13 3.00
N GLU A 202 -7.32 -7.44 2.74
CA GLU A 202 -6.21 -8.30 3.14
C GLU A 202 -4.88 -7.90 2.50
N ASP A 203 -4.88 -7.39 1.25
CA ASP A 203 -3.64 -6.92 0.60
C ASP A 203 -3.03 -5.73 1.37
N VAL A 204 -3.89 -4.83 1.88
CA VAL A 204 -3.44 -3.68 2.66
C VAL A 204 -2.98 -4.09 4.05
N ALA A 205 -3.71 -5.01 4.70
CA ALA A 205 -3.33 -5.52 6.02
C ALA A 205 -1.96 -6.23 6.01
N GLU A 206 -1.63 -6.92 4.92
CA GLU A 206 -0.36 -7.65 4.78
C GLU A 206 0.83 -6.76 4.41
N LEU A 207 0.62 -5.68 3.63
CA LEU A 207 1.72 -4.93 3.01
C LEU A 207 1.91 -3.51 3.53
N CYS A 208 0.83 -2.86 3.99
CA CYS A 208 0.84 -1.41 4.15
C CYS A 208 0.95 -1.01 5.61
N SER A 209 1.93 -0.17 5.94
CA SER A 209 2.06 0.45 7.26
C SER A 209 1.16 1.68 7.44
N ARG A 210 0.68 2.24 6.34
CA ARG A 210 -0.24 3.38 6.31
C ARG A 210 -1.29 3.14 5.24
N MET A 211 -2.50 3.65 5.48
CA MET A 211 -3.59 3.53 4.52
C MET A 211 -4.53 4.73 4.54
N ALA A 212 -5.29 4.87 3.46
CA ALA A 212 -6.51 5.68 3.45
C ALA A 212 -7.69 4.87 2.89
N ILE A 213 -8.89 5.21 3.35
CA ILE A 213 -10.15 4.70 2.82
C ILE A 213 -10.84 5.86 2.10
N ILE A 214 -11.06 5.70 0.80
CA ILE A 214 -11.77 6.66 -0.04
C ILE A 214 -13.18 6.14 -0.33
N ASN A 215 -14.17 7.00 -0.19
CA ASN A 215 -15.55 6.72 -0.60
C ASN A 215 -16.20 7.99 -1.16
N GLU A 216 -16.93 7.84 -2.27
CA GLU A 216 -17.62 8.96 -2.93
C GLU A 216 -16.72 10.17 -3.22
N GLY A 217 -15.46 9.90 -3.61
CA GLY A 217 -14.47 10.91 -3.94
C GLY A 217 -13.79 11.59 -2.74
N GLN A 218 -14.14 11.23 -1.51
CA GLN A 218 -13.60 11.83 -0.27
C GLN A 218 -12.81 10.82 0.55
N ILE A 219 -11.76 11.28 1.22
CA ILE A 219 -11.04 10.47 2.20
C ILE A 219 -11.90 10.37 3.46
N ARG A 220 -12.27 9.13 3.81
CA ARG A 220 -13.09 8.83 4.99
C ARG A 220 -12.25 8.40 6.18
N PHE A 221 -11.06 7.86 5.93
CA PHE A 221 -10.11 7.47 6.95
C PHE A 221 -8.68 7.61 6.40
N GLU A 222 -7.74 8.02 7.24
CA GLU A 222 -6.30 7.96 7.00
C GLU A 222 -5.61 7.56 8.31
N GLY A 223 -4.72 6.54 8.26
CA GLY A 223 -4.04 6.10 9.47
C GLY A 223 -3.21 4.83 9.30
N ASP A 224 -2.78 4.30 10.43
CA ASP A 224 -2.13 3.00 10.57
C ASP A 224 -3.21 1.90 10.64
N PRO A 225 -3.13 0.83 9.80
CA PRO A 225 -4.10 -0.26 9.81
C PRO A 225 -4.23 -0.97 11.15
N LEU A 226 -3.10 -1.21 11.84
CA LEU A 226 -3.09 -1.91 13.13
C LEU A 226 -3.71 -1.05 14.23
N ALA A 227 -3.37 0.24 14.28
CA ALA A 227 -3.95 1.18 15.23
C ALA A 227 -5.46 1.34 15.00
N ALA A 228 -5.90 1.37 13.74
CA ALA A 228 -7.32 1.44 13.39
C ALA A 228 -8.07 0.18 13.88
N THR A 229 -7.51 -1.00 13.64
CA THR A 229 -8.08 -2.27 14.10
C THR A 229 -8.16 -2.32 15.63
N ALA A 230 -7.09 -1.93 16.33
CA ALA A 230 -7.07 -1.89 17.80
C ALA A 230 -8.12 -0.93 18.38
N SER A 231 -8.49 0.13 17.68
CA SER A 231 -9.53 1.08 18.13
C SER A 231 -10.95 0.46 18.22
N LEU A 232 -11.15 -0.69 17.54
CA LEU A 232 -12.39 -1.45 17.54
C LEU A 232 -12.41 -2.58 18.59
N GLU A 233 -11.35 -2.79 19.37
CA GLU A 233 -11.34 -3.80 20.42
C GLU A 233 -12.49 -3.61 21.40
N GLY A 234 -13.23 -4.70 21.66
CA GLY A 234 -14.40 -4.70 22.54
C GLY A 234 -15.66 -4.01 21.96
N LYS A 235 -15.62 -3.57 20.69
CA LYS A 235 -16.74 -2.90 20.01
C LYS A 235 -17.35 -3.72 18.88
N VAL A 236 -16.71 -4.81 18.46
CA VAL A 236 -17.22 -5.71 17.42
C VAL A 236 -17.75 -6.99 18.03
N TRP A 237 -18.98 -7.31 17.69
CA TRP A 237 -19.71 -8.44 18.20
C TRP A 237 -20.27 -9.28 17.06
N LYS A 238 -20.26 -10.62 17.18
CA LYS A 238 -20.86 -11.51 16.17
C LYS A 238 -22.08 -12.23 16.70
N ARG A 239 -23.04 -12.45 15.79
CA ARG A 239 -24.20 -13.29 15.98
C ARG A 239 -24.48 -14.10 14.72
N THR A 240 -24.97 -15.33 14.89
CA THR A 240 -25.45 -16.14 13.77
C THR A 240 -26.96 -16.11 13.75
N VAL A 241 -27.56 -15.76 12.64
CA VAL A 241 -29.02 -15.64 12.48
C VAL A 241 -29.51 -16.38 11.24
N GLU A 242 -30.80 -16.67 11.21
CA GLU A 242 -31.44 -17.15 9.99
C GLU A 242 -31.59 -15.97 8.98
N LYS A 243 -31.55 -16.26 7.69
CA LYS A 243 -31.63 -15.23 6.65
C LYS A 243 -32.90 -14.37 6.75
N ALA A 244 -34.01 -14.98 7.24
CA ALA A 244 -35.30 -14.29 7.41
C ALA A 244 -35.26 -13.21 8.51
N ASP A 245 -34.40 -13.35 9.52
CA ASP A 245 -34.31 -12.45 10.66
C ASP A 245 -33.40 -11.24 10.41
N LEU A 246 -32.58 -11.28 9.35
CA LEU A 246 -31.58 -10.24 9.05
C LEU A 246 -32.18 -8.82 8.87
N PRO A 247 -33.34 -8.64 8.19
CA PRO A 247 -33.93 -7.30 8.07
C PRO A 247 -34.29 -6.67 9.41
N ALA A 248 -34.98 -7.45 10.30
CA ALA A 248 -35.35 -6.97 11.63
C ALA A 248 -34.12 -6.69 12.50
N LEU A 249 -33.06 -7.48 12.34
CA LEU A 249 -31.81 -7.29 13.07
C LEU A 249 -31.13 -5.97 12.66
N ARG A 250 -31.10 -5.62 11.38
CA ARG A 250 -30.53 -4.36 10.86
C ARG A 250 -31.28 -3.12 11.35
N GLU A 251 -32.54 -3.25 11.73
CA GLU A 251 -33.32 -2.17 12.35
C GLU A 251 -33.02 -2.03 13.84
N ALA A 252 -32.61 -3.11 14.50
CA ALA A 252 -32.42 -3.14 15.95
C ALA A 252 -30.98 -2.80 16.39
N VAL A 253 -29.98 -3.12 15.56
CA VAL A 253 -28.55 -2.95 15.90
C VAL A 253 -27.77 -2.51 14.67
N GLU A 254 -26.58 -1.90 14.91
CA GLU A 254 -25.68 -1.45 13.83
C GLU A 254 -24.89 -2.63 13.24
N VAL A 255 -25.47 -3.30 12.22
CA VAL A 255 -24.81 -4.40 11.49
C VAL A 255 -23.79 -3.82 10.53
N ILE A 256 -22.50 -4.03 10.77
CA ILE A 256 -21.41 -3.53 9.92
C ILE A 256 -21.12 -4.43 8.72
N SER A 257 -21.17 -5.77 8.92
CA SER A 257 -21.02 -6.74 7.85
C SER A 257 -21.90 -7.97 8.04
N ASP A 258 -22.16 -8.71 6.97
CA ASP A 258 -22.85 -10.00 7.03
C ASP A 258 -22.28 -10.98 5.99
N ARG A 259 -22.11 -12.23 6.39
CA ARG A 259 -21.61 -13.31 5.55
C ARG A 259 -22.50 -14.54 5.63
N LEU A 260 -22.84 -15.12 4.48
CA LEU A 260 -23.53 -16.39 4.44
C LEU A 260 -22.53 -17.53 4.68
N LEU A 261 -22.70 -18.25 5.77
CA LEU A 261 -21.87 -19.40 6.14
C LEU A 261 -22.76 -20.63 6.35
N VAL A 262 -22.61 -21.63 5.48
CA VAL A 262 -23.35 -22.93 5.57
C VAL A 262 -24.86 -22.74 5.78
N GLY A 263 -25.48 -21.83 5.01
CA GLY A 263 -26.93 -21.58 5.04
C GLY A 263 -27.42 -20.64 6.13
N ARG A 264 -26.57 -20.23 7.07
CA ARG A 264 -26.85 -19.23 8.10
C ARG A 264 -26.09 -17.94 7.83
N VAL A 265 -26.58 -16.84 8.37
CA VAL A 265 -25.91 -15.53 8.23
C VAL A 265 -25.15 -15.23 9.52
N VAL A 266 -23.84 -15.07 9.41
CA VAL A 266 -23.00 -14.52 10.46
C VAL A 266 -22.94 -13.02 10.26
N VAL A 267 -23.34 -12.25 11.26
CA VAL A 267 -23.31 -10.79 11.24
C VAL A 267 -22.24 -10.28 12.21
N HIS A 268 -21.53 -9.23 11.81
CA HIS A 268 -20.76 -8.40 12.73
C HIS A 268 -21.56 -7.14 13.03
N VAL A 269 -21.54 -6.75 14.30
CA VAL A 269 -22.30 -5.61 14.83
C VAL A 269 -21.34 -4.71 15.58
N TYR A 270 -21.45 -3.41 15.36
CA TYR A 270 -20.74 -2.39 16.14
C TYR A 270 -21.57 -2.00 17.36
N SER A 271 -20.95 -2.04 18.55
CA SER A 271 -21.57 -1.59 19.80
C SER A 271 -20.48 -1.36 20.86
N ASP A 272 -20.59 -0.28 21.67
CA ASP A 272 -19.66 0.01 22.77
C ASP A 272 -19.70 -1.00 23.93
N GLY A 273 -20.61 -1.96 23.88
CA GLY A 273 -20.73 -3.06 24.85
C GLY A 273 -21.58 -4.18 24.28
N PRO A 274 -21.73 -5.31 25.00
CA PRO A 274 -22.47 -6.47 24.50
C PRO A 274 -23.93 -6.11 24.16
N PRO A 275 -24.37 -6.25 22.89
CA PRO A 275 -25.73 -5.87 22.49
C PRO A 275 -26.80 -6.79 23.08
N GLY A 276 -26.42 -8.00 23.53
CA GLY A 276 -27.31 -8.98 24.12
C GLY A 276 -26.57 -10.31 24.41
N PRO A 277 -27.18 -11.22 25.14
CA PRO A 277 -26.55 -12.49 25.53
C PRO A 277 -26.26 -13.44 24.36
N GLU A 278 -26.90 -13.23 23.21
CA GLU A 278 -26.72 -14.01 22.00
C GLU A 278 -25.54 -13.52 21.12
N TYR A 279 -24.87 -12.46 21.53
CA TYR A 279 -23.70 -11.94 20.83
C TYR A 279 -22.41 -12.41 21.51
N ALA A 280 -21.44 -12.80 20.69
CA ALA A 280 -20.09 -13.12 21.14
C ALA A 280 -19.11 -12.03 20.69
N PRO A 281 -18.14 -11.66 21.54
CA PRO A 281 -17.10 -10.72 21.12
C PRO A 281 -16.26 -11.30 19.98
N VAL A 282 -15.75 -10.42 19.12
CA VAL A 282 -14.85 -10.77 18.01
C VAL A 282 -13.57 -9.98 18.18
N GLU A 283 -12.43 -10.58 17.87
CA GLU A 283 -11.19 -9.84 17.60
C GLU A 283 -11.39 -9.11 16.28
N PRO A 284 -11.36 -7.77 16.25
CA PRO A 284 -11.59 -7.00 15.04
C PRO A 284 -10.51 -7.24 14.01
N ASP A 285 -10.87 -7.16 12.76
CA ASP A 285 -9.94 -7.15 11.63
C ASP A 285 -10.05 -5.84 10.82
N LEU A 286 -9.19 -5.69 9.80
CA LEU A 286 -9.19 -4.49 8.97
C LEU A 286 -10.46 -4.38 8.10
N GLU A 287 -11.17 -5.50 7.86
CA GLU A 287 -12.45 -5.48 7.16
C GLU A 287 -13.55 -4.83 8.03
N ASP A 288 -13.51 -5.05 9.36
CA ASP A 288 -14.41 -4.37 10.30
C ASP A 288 -14.14 -2.85 10.31
N VAL A 289 -12.87 -2.42 10.28
CA VAL A 289 -12.49 -1.01 10.14
C VAL A 289 -13.04 -0.41 8.84
N TYR A 290 -12.87 -1.13 7.74
CA TYR A 290 -13.36 -0.70 6.43
C TYR A 290 -14.87 -0.47 6.44
N PHE A 291 -15.66 -1.43 6.94
CA PHE A 291 -17.11 -1.30 6.99
C PHE A 291 -17.57 -0.26 8.01
N CYS A 292 -16.94 -0.16 9.17
CA CYS A 292 -17.22 0.91 10.14
C CYS A 292 -16.99 2.30 9.52
N THR A 293 -15.89 2.46 8.79
CA THR A 293 -15.58 3.72 8.10
C THR A 293 -16.62 4.08 7.04
N LEU A 294 -17.03 3.11 6.20
CA LEU A 294 -18.05 3.36 5.17
C LEU A 294 -19.42 3.72 5.75
N ARG A 295 -19.70 3.33 6.99
CA ARG A 295 -20.92 3.68 7.74
C ARG A 295 -20.79 4.96 8.56
N GLY A 296 -19.63 5.60 8.56
CA GLY A 296 -19.38 6.82 9.36
C GLY A 296 -19.28 6.57 10.87
N LEU A 297 -18.99 5.32 11.29
CA LEU A 297 -18.82 4.95 12.70
C LEU A 297 -17.40 5.21 13.21
N LEU A 298 -16.43 5.33 12.31
CA LEU A 298 -15.07 5.78 12.61
C LEU A 298 -14.88 7.14 11.97
N GLU A 299 -14.73 8.17 12.81
CA GLU A 299 -14.34 9.51 12.36
C GLU A 299 -12.82 9.62 12.37
N THR A 300 -12.27 10.21 11.30
CA THR A 300 -10.85 10.56 11.25
C THR A 300 -10.59 11.81 12.07
N ASP A 301 -9.52 11.82 12.87
CA ASP A 301 -8.96 13.06 13.45
C ASP A 301 -8.51 14.06 12.36
N ALA A 302 -8.32 13.60 11.12
CA ALA A 302 -7.98 14.44 9.97
C ALA A 302 -9.08 15.46 9.59
N ALA A 303 -10.35 15.19 9.92
CA ALA A 303 -11.43 16.16 9.75
C ALA A 303 -11.33 17.34 10.73
N ARG A 304 -10.47 17.28 11.74
CA ARG A 304 -10.30 18.32 12.76
C ARG A 304 -9.09 19.23 12.56
N GLY A 305 -8.31 19.11 11.49
CA GLY A 305 -7.31 20.11 11.11
C GLY A 305 -6.34 20.55 12.24
N ALA A 306 -5.89 19.64 13.13
CA ALA A 306 -4.88 19.94 14.13
C ALA A 306 -3.53 19.33 13.72
N PRO A 307 -2.44 20.11 13.70
CA PRO A 307 -1.11 19.55 13.54
C PRO A 307 -0.77 18.67 14.75
N PRO A 308 0.07 17.63 14.61
CA PRO A 308 0.52 16.83 15.74
C PRO A 308 1.21 17.76 16.75
N THR A 309 0.64 17.89 17.92
CA THR A 309 1.26 18.58 19.05
C THR A 309 2.53 17.84 19.41
N GLY A 310 3.62 18.62 19.41
CA GLY A 310 4.99 18.20 19.55
C GLY A 310 5.25 17.24 20.69
N GLY A 311 6.24 16.37 20.45
CA GLY A 311 6.79 15.51 21.48
C GLY A 311 7.19 16.29 22.71
N GLU A 312 6.74 15.83 23.85
CA GLU A 312 7.24 16.26 25.14
C GLU A 312 8.73 15.92 25.22
N ASP A 313 9.50 16.98 25.32
CA ASP A 313 10.94 16.96 25.60
C ASP A 313 11.12 16.36 27.01
N LEU A 314 11.47 15.08 27.05
CA LEU A 314 11.92 14.44 28.28
C LEU A 314 13.30 14.99 28.61
N THR A 315 13.32 16.10 29.34
CA THR A 315 14.52 16.59 30.02
C THR A 315 15.04 15.53 30.96
N VAL A 316 16.21 15.02 30.59
CA VAL A 316 17.02 14.14 31.44
C VAL A 316 17.39 14.91 32.70
N GLY A 317 16.77 14.52 33.81
CA GLY A 317 17.11 15.03 35.13
C GLY A 317 18.51 14.62 35.55
N ASP A 318 19.25 15.56 36.12
CA ASP A 318 20.56 15.46 36.71
C ASP A 318 20.73 14.23 37.59
N VAL A 319 21.72 13.37 37.22
CA VAL A 319 22.28 12.34 38.09
C VAL A 319 23.59 12.92 38.69
N PRO A 320 23.76 13.01 40.03
CA PRO A 320 25.00 13.47 40.63
C PRO A 320 26.12 12.43 40.47
N PRO A 321 27.42 12.84 40.43
CA PRO A 321 28.52 11.97 40.23
C PRO A 321 28.84 11.17 41.49
N ALA A 322 28.83 9.85 41.41
CA ALA A 322 29.41 8.96 42.43
C ALA A 322 30.92 8.85 42.21
N GLY A 323 31.65 9.26 43.22
CA GLY A 323 33.11 9.21 43.29
C GLY A 323 33.68 7.78 43.42
N GLY A 324 34.89 7.71 43.04
CA GLY A 324 35.97 6.78 43.03
C GLY A 324 35.90 5.47 43.80
N ASP A 325 36.48 4.45 43.22
CA ASP A 325 37.74 3.88 43.68
C ASP A 325 38.30 2.88 42.67
N ALA A 326 39.60 3.00 42.49
CA ALA A 326 40.40 2.14 41.65
C ALA A 326 40.71 0.81 42.37
N ASP A 327 41.06 -0.16 41.61
CA ASP A 327 42.02 -1.22 41.80
C ASP A 327 41.51 -2.67 41.71
N ARG A 328 42.23 -3.37 40.84
CA ARG A 328 42.58 -4.81 40.85
C ARG A 328 41.52 -5.84 40.42
N PHE A 329 41.75 -6.46 39.29
CA PHE A 329 42.35 -7.80 39.24
C PHE A 329 42.63 -8.20 37.78
N ASP A 330 43.95 -8.37 37.49
CA ASP A 330 44.48 -9.25 36.44
C ASP A 330 44.22 -10.71 36.83
N ALA A 331 43.88 -11.51 35.84
CA ALA A 331 44.38 -12.90 35.68
C ALA A 331 43.73 -13.52 34.42
N GLU A 332 44.61 -13.71 33.44
CA GLU A 332 44.83 -14.93 32.65
C GLU A 332 43.81 -16.06 32.81
N VAL A 333 43.32 -16.59 31.68
CA VAL A 333 43.52 -17.99 31.30
C VAL A 333 43.33 -18.17 29.78
N SER A 334 44.37 -18.72 29.23
CA SER A 334 44.70 -19.24 27.91
C SER A 334 43.87 -20.46 27.51
N ALA A 335 43.72 -20.59 26.16
CA ALA A 335 43.71 -21.81 25.33
C ALA A 335 42.61 -22.86 25.53
N ASP A 336 41.85 -23.19 24.48
CA ASP A 336 42.12 -24.37 23.67
C ASP A 336 41.10 -24.46 22.50
N VAL A 337 41.63 -24.57 21.30
CA VAL A 337 40.92 -24.99 20.09
C VAL A 337 41.26 -26.46 19.83
N PRO A 338 40.31 -27.31 19.53
CA PRO A 338 40.59 -28.48 18.72
C PRO A 338 39.85 -28.43 17.37
N SER A 339 40.64 -28.56 16.31
CA SER A 339 40.21 -28.91 14.97
C SER A 339 39.71 -30.35 14.89
N PRO A 340 38.76 -30.71 14.04
CA PRO A 340 38.52 -32.09 13.65
C PRO A 340 39.24 -32.44 12.33
N SER A 341 40.08 -33.42 12.37
CA SER A 341 40.45 -34.35 11.27
C SER A 341 39.19 -35.16 10.91
N GLY A 342 38.73 -35.34 9.67
CA GLY A 342 39.27 -36.10 8.59
C GLY A 342 38.67 -37.51 8.53
N THR A 343 38.21 -37.86 7.34
CA THR A 343 37.94 -39.21 6.81
C THR A 343 36.51 -39.76 6.90
N GLY A 344 36.04 -40.10 5.68
CA GLY A 344 34.94 -41.02 5.37
C GLY A 344 34.20 -40.60 4.12
#